data_26ae6d54e4b0b037ee54ce00035b63ec
#
_entry.id   26ae6d54e4b0b037ee54ce00035b63ec
#
_cell.length_a   1.000
_cell.length_b   1.000
_cell.length_c   1.000
_cell.angle_alpha   90.00
_cell.angle_beta   90.00
_cell.angle_gamma   90.00
#
_symmetry.space_group_name_H-M   'P 1'
#
loop_
_entity.id
_entity.type
_entity.pdbx_description
1 polymer ?
#
loop_
_entity_poly.entity_id
_entity_poly.type
_entity_poly.pdbx_seq_one_letter_code
_entity_poly.pdbx_strand_id
1 'polypeptide(L)'
;ATPDPEIPGDIGIPPAVMGQVLESVAEQAILTGFKNVVLMGDSGGGQGPTGVYAEVAKKLTAKYASQGARVHYADHPYTAARDAFSKVLTERNLPIGQHGGIQDTSEMMYLEGANGNWVRKDQLPSALGALIVNGKPQFNADTPKNGITGDARKSSVELGKLRHEMKVDFAVKQIQSLIAAK
;
A
#
# COMPACT_ATOMS: atom_id res chain seq x y z
N ALA A 1 -4.23 12.21 2.23
CA ALA A 1 -4.37 12.44 0.79
C ALA A 1 -5.64 13.24 0.54
N THR A 2 -5.67 14.02 -0.53
CA THR A 2 -6.90 14.67 -1.01
C THR A 2 -7.68 13.62 -1.79
N PRO A 3 -9.02 13.52 -1.61
CA PRO A 3 -9.83 12.61 -2.40
C PRO A 3 -9.70 12.93 -3.89
N ASP A 4 -9.66 11.90 -4.72
CA ASP A 4 -9.72 12.06 -6.17
C ASP A 4 -11.21 12.06 -6.60
N PRO A 5 -11.76 13.17 -7.11
CA PRO A 5 -13.17 13.25 -7.50
C PRO A 5 -13.54 12.32 -8.65
N GLU A 6 -12.55 11.84 -9.41
CA GLU A 6 -12.75 10.88 -10.51
C GLU A 6 -12.86 9.42 -10.01
N ILE A 7 -12.56 9.17 -8.72
CA ILE A 7 -12.64 7.83 -8.11
C ILE A 7 -13.82 7.79 -7.15
N PRO A 8 -14.95 7.17 -7.52
CA PRO A 8 -16.12 7.08 -6.65
C PRO A 8 -15.81 6.40 -5.31
N GLY A 9 -16.17 7.05 -4.21
CA GLY A 9 -15.97 6.52 -2.87
C GLY A 9 -14.58 6.77 -2.28
N ASP A 10 -13.70 7.49 -2.96
CA ASP A 10 -12.41 7.89 -2.39
C ASP A 10 -12.62 8.86 -1.22
N ILE A 11 -12.05 8.52 -0.06
CA ILE A 11 -12.14 9.31 1.17
C ILE A 11 -10.72 9.69 1.61
N GLY A 12 -10.41 10.97 1.52
CA GLY A 12 -9.10 11.50 1.92
C GLY A 12 -9.05 11.84 3.42
N ILE A 13 -7.89 11.60 4.02
CA ILE A 13 -7.56 12.09 5.36
C ILE A 13 -6.42 13.09 5.22
N PRO A 14 -6.55 14.32 5.78
CA PRO A 14 -5.45 15.28 5.77
C PRO A 14 -4.18 14.69 6.40
N PRO A 15 -2.98 14.92 5.83
CA PRO A 15 -1.73 14.38 6.38
C PRO A 15 -1.50 14.69 7.86
N ALA A 16 -1.90 15.88 8.30
CA ALA A 16 -1.80 16.26 9.70
C ALA A 16 -2.65 15.38 10.64
N VAL A 17 -3.87 15.01 10.21
CA VAL A 17 -4.74 14.11 10.99
C VAL A 17 -4.16 12.69 11.00
N MET A 18 -3.68 12.20 9.87
CA MET A 18 -3.00 10.89 9.80
C MET A 18 -1.77 10.87 10.70
N GLY A 19 -0.97 11.95 10.70
CA GLY A 19 0.19 12.10 11.59
C GLY A 19 -0.19 12.01 13.06
N GLN A 20 -1.24 12.69 13.49
CA GLN A 20 -1.74 12.63 14.86
C GLN A 20 -2.18 11.21 15.26
N VAL A 21 -2.85 10.49 14.38
CA VAL A 21 -3.25 9.08 14.62
C VAL A 21 -2.01 8.19 14.78
N LEU A 22 -1.05 8.28 13.85
CA LEU A 22 0.19 7.51 13.91
C LEU A 22 1.01 7.81 15.15
N GLU A 23 1.15 9.10 15.52
CA GLU A 23 1.83 9.52 16.74
C GLU A 23 1.16 8.92 17.98
N SER A 24 -0.15 9.09 18.11
CA SER A 24 -0.91 8.61 19.27
C SER A 24 -0.77 7.10 19.46
N VAL A 25 -0.93 6.32 18.39
CA VAL A 25 -0.83 4.86 18.46
C VAL A 25 0.60 4.41 18.79
N ALA A 26 1.60 5.00 18.14
CA ALA A 26 2.99 4.64 18.37
C ALA A 26 3.47 5.04 19.77
N GLU A 27 3.03 6.19 20.30
CA GLU A 27 3.33 6.61 21.67
C GLU A 27 2.74 5.65 22.70
N GLN A 28 1.49 5.24 22.54
CA GLN A 28 0.89 4.26 23.45
C GLN A 28 1.64 2.93 23.44
N ALA A 29 2.12 2.47 22.29
CA ALA A 29 2.98 1.29 22.22
C ALA A 29 4.29 1.47 23.01
N ILE A 30 4.95 2.64 22.89
CA ILE A 30 6.17 2.94 23.65
C ILE A 30 5.88 2.98 25.16
N LEU A 31 4.81 3.65 25.56
CA LEU A 31 4.43 3.81 26.97
C LEU A 31 4.05 2.47 27.62
N THR A 32 3.57 1.51 26.83
CA THR A 32 3.31 0.13 27.29
C THR A 32 4.55 -0.76 27.28
N GLY A 33 5.73 -0.24 26.90
CA GLY A 33 7.02 -0.90 27.07
C GLY A 33 7.69 -1.39 25.78
N PHE A 34 7.07 -1.22 24.61
CA PHE A 34 7.72 -1.57 23.34
C PHE A 34 8.93 -0.65 23.07
N LYS A 35 10.07 -1.26 22.75
CA LYS A 35 11.31 -0.53 22.41
C LYS A 35 11.48 -0.30 20.92
N ASN A 36 10.84 -1.11 20.08
CA ASN A 36 10.80 -0.94 18.64
C ASN A 36 9.35 -0.94 18.18
N VAL A 37 8.92 0.15 17.56
CA VAL A 37 7.61 0.29 16.93
C VAL A 37 7.83 0.47 15.44
N VAL A 38 7.15 -0.30 14.60
CA VAL A 38 7.29 -0.22 13.15
C VAL A 38 5.99 0.31 12.54
N LEU A 39 6.08 1.44 11.86
CA LEU A 39 5.00 1.99 11.07
C LEU A 39 5.08 1.41 9.65
N MET A 40 3.96 0.96 9.14
CA MET A 40 3.80 0.49 7.75
C MET A 40 2.47 0.98 7.21
N GLY A 41 2.39 1.16 5.90
CA GLY A 41 1.15 1.49 5.21
C GLY A 41 1.06 0.76 3.88
N ASP A 42 -0.15 0.55 3.39
CA ASP A 42 -0.43 -0.12 2.12
C ASP A 42 -1.29 0.74 1.18
N SER A 43 -1.21 2.04 1.32
CA SER A 43 -1.90 3.02 0.46
C SER A 43 -0.91 4.07 -0.03
N GLY A 44 -1.12 4.63 -1.22
CA GLY A 44 -0.24 5.63 -1.83
C GLY A 44 -0.10 6.92 -1.03
N GLY A 45 -1.07 7.24 -0.18
CA GLY A 45 -1.04 8.48 0.61
C GLY A 45 -0.04 8.44 1.76
N GLY A 46 0.92 9.39 1.75
CA GLY A 46 1.89 9.53 2.85
C GLY A 46 3.01 8.52 2.89
N GLN A 47 3.14 7.65 1.89
CA GLN A 47 4.23 6.70 1.74
C GLN A 47 5.47 7.38 1.14
N GLY A 48 6.63 6.77 1.37
CA GLY A 48 7.92 7.26 0.88
C GLY A 48 8.75 7.94 1.98
N PRO A 49 10.02 8.25 1.68
CA PRO A 49 11.02 8.66 2.67
C PRO A 49 10.76 10.03 3.32
N THR A 50 9.90 10.85 2.72
CA THR A 50 9.51 12.18 3.21
C THR A 50 8.02 12.27 3.52
N GLY A 51 7.33 11.15 3.57
CA GLY A 51 5.90 11.09 3.88
C GLY A 51 5.61 11.13 5.38
N VAL A 52 4.34 11.26 5.72
CA VAL A 52 3.89 11.42 7.12
C VAL A 52 4.35 10.28 8.04
N TYR A 53 4.46 9.06 7.53
CA TYR A 53 4.97 7.92 8.31
C TYR A 53 6.43 8.09 8.70
N ALA A 54 7.27 8.53 7.76
CA ALA A 54 8.69 8.79 8.00
C ALA A 54 8.91 9.96 8.97
N GLU A 55 8.13 11.03 8.82
CA GLU A 55 8.18 12.19 9.71
C GLU A 55 7.81 11.83 11.15
N VAL A 56 6.72 11.07 11.34
CA VAL A 56 6.29 10.59 12.67
C VAL A 56 7.34 9.65 13.27
N ALA A 57 7.88 8.71 12.50
CA ALA A 57 8.93 7.82 12.97
C ALA A 57 10.17 8.58 13.46
N LYS A 58 10.63 9.56 12.69
CA LYS A 58 11.77 10.42 13.06
C LYS A 58 11.48 11.23 14.33
N LYS A 59 10.32 11.87 14.41
CA LYS A 59 9.89 12.69 15.55
C LYS A 59 9.85 11.88 16.83
N LEU A 60 9.19 10.73 16.83
CA LEU A 60 9.03 9.89 18.02
C LEU A 60 10.33 9.21 18.43
N THR A 61 11.17 8.80 17.49
CA THR A 61 12.50 8.28 17.80
C THR A 61 13.33 9.33 18.53
N ALA A 62 13.33 10.58 18.08
CA ALA A 62 14.03 11.66 18.76
C ALA A 62 13.45 11.94 20.17
N LYS A 63 12.12 11.94 20.31
CA LYS A 63 11.42 12.18 21.58
C LYS A 63 11.74 11.12 22.64
N TYR A 64 11.83 9.85 22.25
CA TYR A 64 11.98 8.72 23.15
C TYR A 64 13.39 8.09 23.16
N ALA A 65 14.38 8.77 22.55
CA ALA A 65 15.76 8.29 22.48
C ALA A 65 16.36 7.95 23.85
N SER A 66 16.13 8.83 24.87
CA SER A 66 16.62 8.63 26.25
C SER A 66 16.03 7.40 26.95
N GLN A 67 14.88 6.91 26.49
CA GLN A 67 14.23 5.71 26.99
C GLN A 67 14.63 4.46 26.22
N GLY A 68 15.53 4.58 25.22
CA GLY A 68 15.96 3.50 24.35
C GLY A 68 14.86 2.98 23.42
N ALA A 69 13.80 3.77 23.18
CA ALA A 69 12.74 3.41 22.25
C ALA A 69 12.96 4.06 20.89
N ARG A 70 12.58 3.34 19.83
CA ARG A 70 12.69 3.77 18.44
C ARG A 70 11.40 3.49 17.70
N VAL A 71 11.03 4.40 16.84
CA VAL A 71 9.95 4.21 15.87
C VAL A 71 10.56 4.14 14.47
N HIS A 72 10.30 3.09 13.75
CA HIS A 72 10.80 2.85 12.42
C HIS A 72 9.68 3.02 11.40
N TYR A 73 10.03 3.38 10.17
CA TYR A 73 9.11 3.32 9.04
C TYR A 73 9.63 2.32 8.01
N ALA A 74 8.81 1.34 7.72
CA ALA A 74 9.09 0.33 6.70
C ALA A 74 8.25 0.61 5.45
N ASP A 75 8.86 1.18 4.42
CA ASP A 75 8.21 1.55 3.16
C ASP A 75 8.34 0.50 2.05
N HIS A 76 9.31 -0.41 2.14
CA HIS A 76 9.58 -1.41 1.11
C HIS A 76 8.40 -2.36 0.83
N PRO A 77 7.56 -2.74 1.81
CA PRO A 77 6.36 -3.54 1.53
C PRO A 77 5.42 -2.87 0.52
N TYR A 78 5.42 -1.54 0.49
CA TYR A 78 4.64 -0.77 -0.47
C TYR A 78 5.47 -0.37 -1.70
N THR A 79 6.63 0.27 -1.52
CA THR A 79 7.41 0.86 -2.62
C THR A 79 8.17 -0.20 -3.43
N ALA A 80 9.09 -0.92 -2.80
CA ALA A 80 9.96 -1.88 -3.48
C ALA A 80 9.20 -3.11 -3.98
N ALA A 81 8.23 -3.61 -3.20
CA ALA A 81 7.41 -4.74 -3.62
C ALA A 81 6.52 -4.40 -4.83
N ARG A 82 5.94 -3.18 -4.86
CA ARG A 82 5.19 -2.69 -6.02
C ARG A 82 6.06 -2.65 -7.27
N ASP A 83 7.27 -2.11 -7.15
CA ASP A 83 8.17 -1.95 -8.30
C ASP A 83 8.65 -3.33 -8.81
N ALA A 84 8.94 -4.27 -7.89
CA ALA A 84 9.29 -5.65 -8.23
C ALA A 84 8.12 -6.37 -8.91
N PHE A 85 6.90 -6.24 -8.39
CA PHE A 85 5.72 -6.85 -8.99
C PHE A 85 5.37 -6.26 -10.37
N SER A 86 5.57 -4.95 -10.55
CA SER A 86 5.37 -4.29 -11.85
C SER A 86 6.29 -4.85 -12.94
N LYS A 87 7.53 -5.24 -12.58
CA LYS A 87 8.45 -5.93 -13.51
C LYS A 87 7.91 -7.29 -13.92
N VAL A 88 7.39 -8.07 -12.97
CA VAL A 88 6.76 -9.36 -13.28
C VAL A 88 5.57 -9.19 -14.23
N LEU A 89 4.71 -8.19 -13.99
CA LEU A 89 3.59 -7.91 -14.90
C LEU A 89 4.08 -7.58 -16.32
N THR A 90 5.12 -6.74 -16.43
CA THR A 90 5.73 -6.38 -17.71
C THR A 90 6.30 -7.59 -18.44
N GLU A 91 7.06 -8.44 -17.76
CA GLU A 91 7.66 -9.67 -18.31
C GLU A 91 6.60 -10.68 -18.78
N ARG A 92 5.44 -10.69 -18.13
CA ARG A 92 4.29 -11.54 -18.49
C ARG A 92 3.35 -10.89 -19.51
N ASN A 93 3.67 -9.71 -20.06
CA ASN A 93 2.80 -8.93 -20.94
C ASN A 93 1.40 -8.68 -20.32
N LEU A 94 1.38 -8.41 -19.02
CA LEU A 94 0.17 -8.07 -18.29
C LEU A 94 0.09 -6.55 -18.07
N PRO A 95 -1.13 -5.99 -17.98
CA PRO A 95 -1.29 -4.56 -17.75
C PRO A 95 -0.78 -4.16 -16.37
N ILE A 96 -0.17 -2.98 -16.29
CA ILE A 96 0.14 -2.34 -15.01
C ILE A 96 -1.06 -1.48 -14.64
N GLY A 97 -1.67 -1.75 -13.48
CA GLY A 97 -2.72 -0.92 -12.92
C GLY A 97 -2.22 -0.11 -11.71
N GLN A 98 -3.14 0.66 -11.15
CA GLN A 98 -2.92 1.35 -9.88
C GLN A 98 -4.06 1.03 -8.93
N HIS A 99 -5.02 1.96 -8.73
CA HIS A 99 -6.13 1.75 -7.82
C HIS A 99 -7.10 0.67 -8.33
N GLY A 100 -7.34 -0.37 -7.52
CA GLY A 100 -8.24 -1.47 -7.87
C GLY A 100 -7.83 -2.25 -9.14
N GLY A 101 -6.61 -2.08 -9.65
CA GLY A 101 -6.11 -2.73 -10.84
C GLY A 101 -5.75 -4.20 -10.61
N ILE A 102 -5.03 -4.79 -11.58
CA ILE A 102 -4.69 -6.22 -11.56
C ILE A 102 -3.96 -6.65 -10.28
N GLN A 103 -3.09 -5.80 -9.74
CA GLN A 103 -2.33 -6.09 -8.54
C GLN A 103 -3.22 -6.16 -7.29
N ASP A 104 -4.07 -5.17 -7.08
CA ASP A 104 -4.91 -5.08 -5.89
C ASP A 104 -6.00 -6.14 -5.92
N THR A 105 -6.65 -6.29 -7.07
CA THR A 105 -7.70 -7.30 -7.26
C THR A 105 -7.13 -8.72 -7.11
N SER A 106 -5.95 -9.00 -7.66
CA SER A 106 -5.30 -10.31 -7.50
C SER A 106 -4.96 -10.61 -6.05
N GLU A 107 -4.39 -9.64 -5.32
CA GLU A 107 -4.05 -9.82 -3.92
C GLU A 107 -5.31 -10.09 -3.06
N MET A 108 -6.40 -9.35 -3.31
CA MET A 108 -7.67 -9.59 -2.64
C MET A 108 -8.25 -10.98 -2.96
N MET A 109 -8.14 -11.45 -4.21
CA MET A 109 -8.53 -12.82 -4.58
C MET A 109 -7.73 -13.90 -3.84
N TYR A 110 -6.46 -13.65 -3.58
CA TYR A 110 -5.61 -14.57 -2.80
C TYR A 110 -5.98 -14.55 -1.31
N LEU A 111 -6.13 -13.34 -0.74
CA LEU A 111 -6.40 -13.17 0.69
C LEU A 111 -7.80 -13.61 1.11
N GLU A 112 -8.80 -13.52 0.22
CA GLU A 112 -10.15 -14.00 0.53
C GLU A 112 -10.22 -15.52 0.73
N GLY A 113 -9.26 -16.27 0.20
CA GLY A 113 -9.22 -17.73 0.27
C GLY A 113 -10.38 -18.42 -0.46
N ALA A 114 -10.55 -19.70 -0.17
CA ALA A 114 -11.55 -20.53 -0.88
C ALA A 114 -13.01 -20.16 -0.57
N ASN A 115 -13.26 -19.60 0.59
CA ASN A 115 -14.62 -19.30 1.08
C ASN A 115 -14.96 -17.80 1.06
N GLY A 116 -14.03 -16.97 0.59
CA GLY A 116 -14.23 -15.53 0.50
C GLY A 116 -15.01 -15.13 -0.75
N ASN A 117 -15.65 -13.98 -0.67
CA ASN A 117 -16.38 -13.35 -1.77
C ASN A 117 -16.13 -11.83 -1.79
N TRP A 118 -14.94 -11.40 -1.39
CA TRP A 118 -14.57 -9.97 -1.35
C TRP A 118 -14.43 -9.39 -2.76
N VAL A 119 -13.98 -10.22 -3.70
CA VAL A 119 -13.90 -9.85 -5.11
C VAL A 119 -15.14 -10.35 -5.85
N ARG A 120 -15.86 -9.44 -6.48
CA ARG A 120 -17.01 -9.78 -7.35
C ARG A 120 -16.52 -10.38 -8.66
N LYS A 121 -16.31 -11.68 -8.66
CA LYS A 121 -15.71 -12.43 -9.79
C LYS A 121 -16.57 -12.38 -11.07
N ASP A 122 -17.88 -12.24 -10.92
CA ASP A 122 -18.84 -12.02 -12.01
C ASP A 122 -18.62 -10.69 -12.75
N GLN A 123 -18.08 -9.67 -12.07
CA GLN A 123 -17.76 -8.37 -12.64
C GLN A 123 -16.36 -8.29 -13.25
N LEU A 124 -15.52 -9.28 -12.99
CA LEU A 124 -14.13 -9.29 -13.46
C LEU A 124 -13.97 -9.12 -14.98
N PRO A 125 -14.80 -9.74 -15.84
CA PRO A 125 -14.70 -9.55 -17.29
C PRO A 125 -14.88 -8.11 -17.77
N SER A 126 -15.56 -7.25 -16.99
CA SER A 126 -15.77 -5.83 -17.26
C SER A 126 -14.89 -4.90 -16.45
N ALA A 127 -13.94 -5.42 -15.65
CA ALA A 127 -13.12 -4.66 -14.72
C ALA A 127 -11.98 -3.90 -15.43
N LEU A 128 -12.35 -2.99 -16.31
CA LEU A 128 -11.49 -2.02 -16.98
C LEU A 128 -11.85 -0.62 -16.47
N GLY A 129 -10.86 0.13 -16.06
CA GLY A 129 -11.01 1.51 -15.60
C GLY A 129 -10.20 2.51 -16.43
N ALA A 130 -9.79 3.62 -15.82
CA ALA A 130 -9.00 4.63 -16.50
C ALA A 130 -7.67 4.03 -17.00
N LEU A 131 -7.33 4.26 -18.26
CA LEU A 131 -6.09 3.78 -18.85
C LEU A 131 -4.88 4.46 -18.19
N ILE A 132 -3.82 3.72 -17.98
CA ILE A 132 -2.56 4.26 -17.46
C ILE A 132 -1.66 4.65 -18.63
N VAL A 133 -1.39 5.94 -18.76
CA VAL A 133 -0.47 6.49 -19.78
C VAL A 133 0.65 7.26 -19.07
N ASN A 134 1.90 6.90 -19.33
CA ASN A 134 3.06 7.48 -18.66
C ASN A 134 2.96 7.46 -17.12
N GLY A 135 2.43 6.35 -16.56
CA GLY A 135 2.29 6.14 -15.13
C GLY A 135 1.15 6.91 -14.47
N LYS A 136 0.27 7.57 -15.24
CA LYS A 136 -0.87 8.35 -14.73
C LYS A 136 -2.18 7.85 -15.32
N PRO A 137 -3.26 7.75 -14.52
CA PRO A 137 -4.59 7.45 -15.04
C PRO A 137 -5.09 8.59 -15.93
N GLN A 138 -5.73 8.23 -17.05
CA GLN A 138 -6.35 9.15 -17.98
C GLN A 138 -7.86 9.00 -17.89
N PHE A 139 -8.51 10.03 -17.36
CA PHE A 139 -9.97 10.10 -17.27
C PHE A 139 -10.53 10.89 -18.46
N ASN A 140 -11.61 10.40 -19.03
CA ASN A 140 -12.39 11.07 -20.07
C ASN A 140 -13.89 10.72 -19.91
N ALA A 141 -14.75 11.23 -20.78
CA ALA A 141 -16.19 11.02 -20.71
C ALA A 141 -16.61 9.54 -20.78
N ASP A 142 -15.82 8.71 -21.45
CA ASP A 142 -16.10 7.27 -21.65
C ASP A 142 -15.46 6.40 -20.58
N THR A 143 -14.69 6.98 -19.65
CA THR A 143 -14.04 6.23 -18.57
C THR A 143 -15.09 5.66 -17.63
N PRO A 144 -15.13 4.33 -17.41
CA PRO A 144 -16.06 3.74 -16.46
C PRO A 144 -15.85 4.30 -15.04
N LYS A 145 -16.94 4.75 -14.41
CA LYS A 145 -16.92 5.25 -13.03
C LYS A 145 -17.00 4.10 -12.02
N ASN A 146 -16.07 3.18 -12.10
CA ASN A 146 -16.01 1.98 -11.26
C ASN A 146 -14.89 1.99 -10.21
N GLY A 147 -14.15 3.10 -10.10
CA GLY A 147 -13.04 3.24 -9.15
C GLY A 147 -11.76 2.52 -9.56
N ILE A 148 -11.69 1.90 -10.74
CA ILE A 148 -10.51 1.19 -11.22
C ILE A 148 -9.62 2.13 -12.03
N THR A 149 -8.31 2.07 -11.80
CA THR A 149 -7.31 2.67 -12.68
C THR A 149 -6.40 1.59 -13.25
N GLY A 150 -6.48 1.41 -14.56
CA GLY A 150 -5.86 0.29 -15.28
C GLY A 150 -6.84 -0.83 -15.62
N ASP A 151 -6.35 -2.05 -15.71
CA ASP A 151 -7.10 -3.21 -16.17
C ASP A 151 -6.96 -4.36 -15.15
N ALA A 152 -8.06 -4.76 -14.53
CA ALA A 152 -8.10 -5.85 -13.57
C ALA A 152 -8.64 -7.17 -14.15
N ARG A 153 -9.03 -7.22 -15.44
CA ARG A 153 -9.67 -8.38 -16.04
C ARG A 153 -8.83 -9.66 -16.04
N LYS A 154 -7.51 -9.53 -15.98
CA LYS A 154 -6.57 -10.65 -15.91
C LYS A 154 -6.05 -10.94 -14.50
N SER A 155 -6.73 -10.45 -13.48
CA SER A 155 -6.40 -10.75 -12.08
C SER A 155 -6.54 -12.24 -11.79
N SER A 156 -5.67 -12.76 -10.93
CA SER A 156 -5.69 -14.17 -10.55
C SER A 156 -5.17 -14.37 -9.13
N VAL A 157 -5.59 -15.47 -8.51
CA VAL A 157 -5.10 -15.91 -7.19
C VAL A 157 -3.59 -16.13 -7.21
N GLU A 158 -3.04 -16.66 -8.31
CA GLU A 158 -1.58 -16.89 -8.47
C GLU A 158 -0.80 -15.57 -8.40
N LEU A 159 -1.24 -14.56 -9.17
CA LEU A 159 -0.62 -13.24 -9.13
C LEU A 159 -0.75 -12.59 -7.75
N GLY A 160 -1.89 -12.77 -7.10
CA GLY A 160 -2.13 -12.28 -5.76
C GLY A 160 -1.20 -12.90 -4.73
N LYS A 161 -1.03 -14.23 -4.78
CA LYS A 161 -0.07 -14.95 -3.94
C LYS A 161 1.34 -14.41 -4.14
N LEU A 162 1.80 -14.31 -5.38
CA LEU A 162 3.14 -13.82 -5.70
C LEU A 162 3.35 -12.40 -5.16
N ARG A 163 2.39 -11.49 -5.38
CA ARG A 163 2.47 -10.13 -4.85
C ARG A 163 2.55 -10.11 -3.33
N HIS A 164 1.69 -10.86 -2.67
CA HIS A 164 1.64 -10.93 -1.21
C HIS A 164 2.96 -11.45 -0.62
N GLU A 165 3.49 -12.55 -1.18
CA GLU A 165 4.77 -13.12 -0.76
C GLU A 165 5.93 -12.12 -0.94
N MET A 166 5.96 -11.36 -2.05
CA MET A 166 6.92 -10.27 -2.24
C MET A 166 6.79 -9.21 -1.16
N LYS A 167 5.57 -8.75 -0.84
CA LYS A 167 5.34 -7.75 0.21
C LYS A 167 5.85 -8.22 1.57
N VAL A 168 5.55 -9.46 1.93
CA VAL A 168 6.03 -10.07 3.19
C VAL A 168 7.55 -10.16 3.22
N ASP A 169 8.17 -10.60 2.14
CA ASP A 169 9.63 -10.76 2.05
C ASP A 169 10.36 -9.40 2.17
N PHE A 170 9.88 -8.38 1.45
CA PHE A 170 10.41 -7.01 1.57
C PHE A 170 10.19 -6.43 2.97
N ALA A 171 9.03 -6.67 3.58
CA ALA A 171 8.74 -6.22 4.94
C ALA A 171 9.71 -6.85 5.95
N VAL A 172 9.84 -8.17 5.94
CA VAL A 172 10.71 -8.90 6.87
C VAL A 172 12.15 -8.44 6.75
N LYS A 173 12.70 -8.37 5.53
CA LYS A 173 14.08 -7.93 5.28
C LYS A 173 14.33 -6.51 5.79
N GLN A 174 13.41 -5.57 5.50
CA GLN A 174 13.56 -4.19 5.93
C GLN A 174 13.43 -4.06 7.44
N ILE A 175 12.44 -4.69 8.07
CA ILE A 175 12.22 -4.63 9.51
C ILE A 175 13.45 -5.20 10.26
N GLN A 176 13.97 -6.33 9.82
CA GLN A 176 15.20 -6.91 10.41
C GLN A 176 16.37 -5.93 10.31
N SER A 177 16.56 -5.29 9.16
CA SER A 177 17.61 -4.29 8.97
C SER A 177 17.42 -3.06 9.86
N LEU A 178 16.20 -2.54 9.97
CA LEU A 178 15.87 -1.36 10.79
C LEU A 178 16.10 -1.61 12.29
N ILE A 179 15.75 -2.80 12.78
CA ILE A 179 15.93 -3.17 14.20
C ILE A 179 17.39 -3.46 14.52
N ALA A 180 18.15 -4.04 13.57
CA ALA A 180 19.58 -4.33 13.76
C ALA A 180 20.45 -3.07 13.72
N ALA A 181 20.01 -1.99 13.07
CA ALA A 181 20.72 -0.72 13.05
C ALA A 181 20.70 -0.07 14.45
N LYS A 182 21.88 0.02 15.09
CA LYS A 182 22.07 0.62 16.42
C LYS A 182 22.08 2.14 16.35
#